data_320fa0c85e9c0fc314c5a638b36a82b3
#
_entry.id   320fa0c85e9c0fc314c5a638b36a82b3
#
_cell.length_a   1.000
_cell.length_b   1.000
_cell.length_c   1.000
_cell.angle_alpha   90.00
_cell.angle_beta   90.00
_cell.angle_gamma   90.00
#
_symmetry.space_group_name_H-M   'P 1'
#
loop_
_entity.id
_entity.type
_entity.pdbx_description
1 polymer ?
#
loop_
_entity_poly.entity_id
_entity_poly.type
_entity_poly.pdbx_seq_one_letter_code
_entity_poly.pdbx_strand_id
1 'polypeptide(L)'
;YALDMEQYVALARQTAAEGCVLLKNDNQTLPLRTGDRVAVFGRIASTYYKSGLGSGGLVNTRYVVGILDALKEEKDITVDEQLLKIYEDWTKEHPYDVGEGWGRVPWSQEEMPLEDSVVADAAANNDIAIVVVGRTAGEDQDNTPDPGSYLLTDTERDMIAKVSSKFARTAVLLNVGNIIDMKWVKECNPSAVMYVWQGGQEGGHGVCDALTGRVNPCGKLTDTIAYDIKDYPSTENFGDERKNYYKEDIYVGYRYFESFAKDKVLYPFGFGLSYTAFEIASAITDVTE
;
A
#
# COMPACT_ATOMS: atom_id res chain seq x y z
N TYR A 1 -27.66 -14.13 -20.11
CA TYR A 1 -26.21 -13.94 -20.20
C TYR A 1 -25.56 -14.62 -19.02
N ALA A 2 -24.58 -15.50 -19.26
CA ALA A 2 -23.75 -16.09 -18.21
C ALA A 2 -22.43 -15.32 -18.13
N LEU A 3 -21.99 -15.04 -16.89
CA LEU A 3 -20.70 -14.42 -16.65
C LEU A 3 -19.62 -15.51 -16.65
N ASP A 4 -18.59 -15.34 -17.45
CA ASP A 4 -17.39 -16.19 -17.40
C ASP A 4 -16.54 -15.80 -16.19
N MET A 5 -16.77 -16.50 -15.08
CA MET A 5 -16.09 -16.18 -13.82
C MET A 5 -14.61 -16.47 -13.83
N GLU A 6 -14.13 -17.45 -14.62
CA GLU A 6 -12.69 -17.76 -14.68
C GLU A 6 -11.95 -16.63 -15.39
N GLN A 7 -12.50 -16.14 -16.48
CA GLN A 7 -11.94 -14.99 -17.19
C GLN A 7 -11.93 -13.72 -16.31
N TYR A 8 -13.00 -13.48 -15.55
CA TYR A 8 -13.09 -12.32 -14.66
C TYR A 8 -12.09 -12.40 -13.48
N VAL A 9 -11.92 -13.57 -12.90
CA VAL A 9 -10.92 -13.82 -11.85
C VAL A 9 -9.51 -13.55 -12.37
N ALA A 10 -9.17 -14.07 -13.54
CA ALA A 10 -7.86 -13.85 -14.17
C ALA A 10 -7.62 -12.35 -14.47
N LEU A 11 -8.62 -11.66 -15.00
CA LEU A 11 -8.53 -10.22 -15.27
C LEU A 11 -8.40 -9.39 -14.00
N ALA A 12 -9.15 -9.72 -12.94
CA ALA A 12 -9.06 -9.04 -11.65
C ALA A 12 -7.66 -9.19 -11.03
N ARG A 13 -7.10 -10.40 -11.05
CA ARG A 13 -5.73 -10.67 -10.61
C ARG A 13 -4.70 -9.87 -11.39
N GLN A 14 -4.78 -9.90 -12.72
CA GLN A 14 -3.88 -9.14 -13.58
C GLN A 14 -3.99 -7.63 -13.30
N THR A 15 -5.21 -7.10 -13.19
CA THR A 15 -5.44 -5.68 -12.92
C THR A 15 -4.84 -5.26 -11.58
N ALA A 16 -5.00 -6.08 -10.54
CA ALA A 16 -4.42 -5.81 -9.22
C ALA A 16 -2.88 -5.82 -9.27
N ALA A 17 -2.28 -6.76 -10.00
CA ALA A 17 -0.83 -6.85 -10.16
C ALA A 17 -0.26 -5.64 -10.92
N GLU A 18 -0.84 -5.31 -12.08
CA GLU A 18 -0.40 -4.18 -12.91
C GLU A 18 -0.65 -2.83 -12.23
N GLY A 19 -1.67 -2.75 -11.35
CA GLY A 19 -1.99 -1.56 -10.57
C GLY A 19 -1.01 -1.26 -9.43
N CYS A 20 -0.17 -2.21 -9.02
CA CYS A 20 0.84 -1.98 -7.98
C CYS A 20 1.82 -0.89 -8.39
N VAL A 21 2.05 0.07 -7.48
CA VAL A 21 2.96 1.20 -7.71
C VAL A 21 4.20 1.04 -6.86
N LEU A 22 5.33 0.75 -7.49
CA LEU A 22 6.62 0.64 -6.81
C LEU A 22 7.22 2.03 -6.59
N LEU A 23 7.33 2.47 -5.33
CA LEU A 23 7.84 3.81 -4.97
C LEU A 23 9.33 3.82 -4.63
N LYS A 24 9.84 2.71 -4.10
CA LYS A 24 11.25 2.54 -3.73
C LYS A 24 11.65 1.08 -3.91
N ASN A 25 12.89 0.83 -4.38
CA ASN A 25 13.43 -0.53 -4.52
C ASN A 25 14.94 -0.50 -4.52
N ASP A 26 15.53 -0.27 -3.36
CA ASP A 26 16.98 -0.20 -3.20
C ASP A 26 17.59 -1.62 -3.29
N ASN A 27 18.74 -1.71 -3.91
CA ASN A 27 19.53 -2.94 -4.03
C ASN A 27 18.74 -4.16 -4.54
N GLN A 28 17.74 -3.92 -5.39
CA GLN A 28 16.87 -4.99 -5.91
C GLN A 28 16.28 -5.85 -4.77
N THR A 29 15.73 -5.18 -3.75
CA THR A 29 15.01 -5.83 -2.65
C THR A 29 13.85 -6.66 -3.16
N LEU A 30 13.09 -6.14 -4.12
CA LEU A 30 12.10 -6.85 -4.91
C LEU A 30 12.60 -7.01 -6.35
N PRO A 31 12.17 -8.04 -7.07
CA PRO A 31 11.23 -9.09 -6.66
C PRO A 31 11.82 -10.06 -5.63
N LEU A 32 10.92 -10.82 -4.98
CA LEU A 32 11.26 -11.96 -4.12
C LEU A 32 12.05 -12.98 -4.91
N ARG A 33 12.99 -13.64 -4.25
CA ARG A 33 13.87 -14.64 -4.88
C ARG A 33 13.39 -16.04 -4.55
N THR A 34 13.52 -16.95 -5.49
CA THR A 34 13.29 -18.37 -5.21
C THR A 34 14.12 -18.82 -4.01
N GLY A 35 13.44 -19.42 -3.02
CA GLY A 35 14.04 -19.86 -1.77
C GLY A 35 14.04 -18.82 -0.65
N ASP A 36 13.58 -17.59 -0.88
CA ASP A 36 13.48 -16.58 0.20
C ASP A 36 12.59 -17.11 1.35
N ARG A 37 13.08 -16.97 2.56
CA ARG A 37 12.31 -17.08 3.80
C ARG A 37 11.79 -15.70 4.14
N VAL A 38 10.47 -15.58 4.29
CA VAL A 38 9.75 -14.32 4.37
C VAL A 38 9.13 -14.13 5.73
N ALA A 39 9.56 -13.13 6.48
CA ALA A 39 8.89 -12.69 7.70
C ALA A 39 7.81 -11.65 7.33
N VAL A 40 6.55 -11.92 7.71
CA VAL A 40 5.43 -11.03 7.41
C VAL A 40 4.97 -10.34 8.68
N PHE A 41 5.06 -9.01 8.70
CA PHE A 41 4.67 -8.14 9.79
C PHE A 41 3.45 -7.29 9.42
N GLY A 42 2.72 -6.86 10.44
CA GLY A 42 1.53 -6.02 10.31
C GLY A 42 0.24 -6.85 10.28
N ARG A 43 -0.69 -6.54 11.19
CA ARG A 43 -1.96 -7.27 11.29
C ARG A 43 -2.76 -7.25 9.99
N ILE A 44 -2.60 -6.19 9.17
CA ILE A 44 -3.33 -6.04 7.91
C ILE A 44 -2.90 -7.08 6.86
N ALA A 45 -1.76 -7.73 7.03
CA ALA A 45 -1.39 -8.88 6.19
C ALA A 45 -2.44 -10.00 6.24
N SER A 46 -3.03 -10.24 7.42
CA SER A 46 -4.07 -11.26 7.64
C SER A 46 -5.50 -10.73 7.57
N THR A 47 -5.71 -9.42 7.70
CA THR A 47 -7.03 -8.76 7.64
C THR A 47 -7.12 -7.79 6.46
N TYR A 48 -6.80 -8.30 5.29
CA TYR A 48 -6.67 -7.56 4.04
C TYR A 48 -7.88 -6.69 3.72
N TYR A 49 -7.65 -5.41 3.45
CA TYR A 49 -8.66 -4.50 2.93
C TYR A 49 -8.85 -4.72 1.43
N LYS A 50 -9.87 -5.50 1.06
CA LYS A 50 -10.18 -5.78 -0.36
C LYS A 50 -10.75 -4.58 -1.11
N SER A 51 -11.44 -3.68 -0.38
CA SER A 51 -12.15 -2.52 -0.92
C SER A 51 -12.37 -1.50 0.18
N GLY A 52 -12.79 -0.29 -0.19
CA GLY A 52 -13.27 0.70 0.75
C GLY A 52 -14.60 0.30 1.40
N LEU A 53 -15.08 1.17 2.29
CA LEU A 53 -16.38 1.07 2.94
C LEU A 53 -17.45 1.78 2.10
N GLY A 54 -18.69 1.69 2.54
CA GLY A 54 -19.82 2.33 1.87
C GLY A 54 -20.50 1.45 0.83
N SER A 55 -21.35 2.03 0.02
CA SER A 55 -22.22 1.33 -0.92
C SER A 55 -21.46 0.56 -2.00
N GLY A 56 -20.32 1.09 -2.45
CA GLY A 56 -19.46 0.45 -3.44
C GLY A 56 -18.52 -0.61 -2.86
N GLY A 57 -18.21 -0.55 -1.56
CA GLY A 57 -17.30 -1.45 -0.87
C GLY A 57 -17.94 -2.71 -0.28
N LEU A 58 -19.21 -2.60 0.09
CA LEU A 58 -19.98 -3.67 0.75
C LEU A 58 -20.61 -4.65 -0.25
N VAL A 59 -19.89 -5.03 -1.27
CA VAL A 59 -20.34 -6.02 -2.26
C VAL A 59 -20.10 -7.44 -1.80
N ASN A 60 -21.03 -8.33 -2.13
CA ASN A 60 -20.87 -9.76 -1.88
C ASN A 60 -19.82 -10.33 -2.82
N THR A 61 -18.78 -10.90 -2.24
CA THR A 61 -17.75 -11.66 -2.95
C THR A 61 -17.90 -13.14 -2.65
N ARG A 62 -17.53 -14.00 -3.59
CA ARG A 62 -17.55 -15.46 -3.39
C ARG A 62 -16.47 -15.90 -2.40
N TYR A 63 -15.32 -15.21 -2.45
CA TYR A 63 -14.17 -15.39 -1.58
C TYR A 63 -13.32 -14.10 -1.65
N VAL A 64 -12.30 -14.02 -0.84
CA VAL A 64 -11.27 -12.98 -0.91
C VAL A 64 -9.94 -13.64 -0.63
N VAL A 65 -8.95 -13.39 -1.47
CA VAL A 65 -7.57 -13.81 -1.22
C VAL A 65 -6.79 -12.59 -0.73
N GLY A 66 -6.36 -12.65 0.53
CA GLY A 66 -5.52 -11.63 1.15
C GLY A 66 -4.05 -11.78 0.77
N ILE A 67 -3.25 -10.78 1.17
CA ILE A 67 -1.80 -10.78 0.88
C ILE A 67 -1.11 -11.99 1.53
N LEU A 68 -1.40 -12.25 2.80
CA LEU A 68 -0.82 -13.38 3.52
C LEU A 68 -1.24 -14.73 2.93
N ASP A 69 -2.52 -14.86 2.52
CA ASP A 69 -3.02 -16.07 1.90
C ASP A 69 -2.24 -16.40 0.63
N ALA A 70 -2.08 -15.41 -0.25
CA ALA A 70 -1.33 -15.56 -1.49
C ALA A 70 0.16 -15.87 -1.28
N LEU A 71 0.80 -15.27 -0.26
CA LEU A 71 2.19 -15.57 0.08
C LEU A 71 2.34 -17.00 0.63
N LYS A 72 1.36 -17.52 1.37
CA LYS A 72 1.37 -18.92 1.87
C LYS A 72 1.14 -19.94 0.75
N GLU A 73 0.42 -19.58 -0.30
CA GLU A 73 0.20 -20.41 -1.48
C GLU A 73 1.41 -20.45 -2.42
N GLU A 74 2.34 -19.47 -2.30
CA GLU A 74 3.50 -19.36 -3.15
C GLU A 74 4.53 -20.44 -2.85
N LYS A 75 4.90 -21.23 -3.88
CA LYS A 75 5.75 -22.39 -3.71
C LYS A 75 7.24 -22.09 -3.67
N ASP A 76 7.62 -20.94 -4.22
CA ASP A 76 9.02 -20.56 -4.39
C ASP A 76 9.59 -19.82 -3.16
N ILE A 77 8.76 -19.57 -2.15
CA ILE A 77 9.16 -18.93 -0.89
C ILE A 77 8.64 -19.72 0.32
N THR A 78 9.13 -19.37 1.50
CA THR A 78 8.65 -19.93 2.75
C THR A 78 8.29 -18.81 3.73
N VAL A 79 7.06 -18.78 4.19
CA VAL A 79 6.59 -17.80 5.18
C VAL A 79 6.94 -18.26 6.59
N ASP A 80 7.32 -17.35 7.46
CA ASP A 80 7.67 -17.60 8.87
C ASP A 80 6.43 -17.92 9.71
N GLU A 81 6.18 -19.21 9.93
CA GLU A 81 5.04 -19.69 10.71
C GLU A 81 5.14 -19.32 12.20
N GLN A 82 6.34 -19.15 12.75
CA GLN A 82 6.51 -18.77 14.15
C GLN A 82 6.04 -17.30 14.37
N LEU A 83 6.45 -16.40 13.49
CA LEU A 83 5.99 -15.02 13.53
C LEU A 83 4.48 -14.91 13.30
N LEU A 84 3.94 -15.67 12.35
CA LEU A 84 2.49 -15.71 12.12
C LEU A 84 1.73 -16.14 13.36
N LYS A 85 2.24 -17.14 14.08
CA LYS A 85 1.62 -17.61 15.32
C LYS A 85 1.58 -16.53 16.40
N ILE A 86 2.60 -15.70 16.52
CA ILE A 86 2.63 -14.56 17.43
C ILE A 86 1.51 -13.57 17.09
N TYR A 87 1.35 -13.22 15.80
CA TYR A 87 0.26 -12.36 15.34
C TYR A 87 -1.12 -12.99 15.55
N GLU A 88 -1.29 -14.27 15.25
CA GLU A 88 -2.53 -15.00 15.47
C GLU A 88 -2.94 -15.00 16.95
N ASP A 89 -2.00 -15.19 17.87
CA ASP A 89 -2.30 -15.22 19.29
C ASP A 89 -2.64 -13.81 19.81
N TRP A 90 -1.91 -12.79 19.36
CA TRP A 90 -2.19 -11.40 19.73
C TRP A 90 -3.57 -10.94 19.20
N THR A 91 -3.93 -11.27 17.95
CA THR A 91 -5.22 -10.84 17.36
C THR A 91 -6.45 -11.50 18.02
N LYS A 92 -6.30 -12.60 18.74
CA LYS A 92 -7.39 -13.17 19.55
C LYS A 92 -7.80 -12.29 20.72
N GLU A 93 -6.81 -11.61 21.31
CA GLU A 93 -7.03 -10.67 22.42
C GLU A 93 -7.35 -9.26 21.92
N HIS A 94 -6.97 -8.96 20.67
CA HIS A 94 -7.17 -7.68 19.98
C HIS A 94 -7.99 -7.90 18.70
N PRO A 95 -9.29 -8.18 18.80
CA PRO A 95 -10.13 -8.49 17.65
C PRO A 95 -10.21 -7.31 16.67
N TYR A 96 -10.56 -7.61 15.43
CA TYR A 96 -10.80 -6.59 14.41
C TYR A 96 -11.96 -5.68 14.84
N ASP A 97 -11.71 -4.37 14.87
CA ASP A 97 -12.75 -3.38 15.15
C ASP A 97 -13.62 -3.18 13.91
N VAL A 98 -14.87 -3.61 13.99
CA VAL A 98 -15.86 -3.47 12.92
C VAL A 98 -16.58 -2.11 12.96
N GLY A 99 -16.30 -1.29 13.98
CA GLY A 99 -16.97 0.00 14.21
C GLY A 99 -18.41 -0.16 14.67
N GLU A 100 -19.02 0.96 15.01
CA GLU A 100 -20.42 1.03 15.43
C GLU A 100 -21.32 1.59 14.30
N GLY A 101 -21.97 0.69 13.56
CA GLY A 101 -22.88 1.05 12.48
C GLY A 101 -22.32 0.90 11.07
N TRP A 102 -23.13 1.28 10.09
CA TRP A 102 -22.82 1.11 8.69
C TRP A 102 -21.64 2.01 8.28
N GLY A 103 -20.62 1.41 7.64
CA GLY A 103 -19.49 2.15 7.12
C GLY A 103 -18.57 2.80 8.17
N ARG A 104 -18.63 2.37 9.44
CA ARG A 104 -17.93 2.99 10.57
C ARG A 104 -16.67 2.24 11.03
N VAL A 105 -16.15 1.31 10.23
CA VAL A 105 -14.85 0.70 10.52
C VAL A 105 -13.79 1.80 10.63
N PRO A 106 -12.94 1.79 11.66
CA PRO A 106 -11.86 2.78 11.80
C PRO A 106 -10.92 2.78 10.59
N TRP A 107 -10.32 3.94 10.30
CA TRP A 107 -9.34 4.09 9.20
C TRP A 107 -8.20 3.09 9.25
N SER A 108 -7.70 2.82 10.44
CA SER A 108 -6.71 1.79 10.73
C SER A 108 -7.20 0.91 11.87
N GLN A 109 -6.65 -0.28 11.95
CA GLN A 109 -6.82 -1.17 13.09
C GLN A 109 -5.66 -0.99 14.07
N GLU A 110 -5.88 -1.34 15.34
CA GLU A 110 -4.81 -1.41 16.33
C GLU A 110 -3.69 -2.33 15.83
N GLU A 111 -2.45 -1.87 15.82
CA GLU A 111 -1.29 -2.66 15.42
C GLU A 111 -0.58 -3.23 16.63
N MET A 112 0.01 -4.42 16.48
CA MET A 112 0.74 -5.10 17.56
C MET A 112 2.06 -4.38 17.87
N PRO A 113 2.28 -3.94 19.11
CA PRO A 113 3.60 -3.49 19.53
C PRO A 113 4.60 -4.63 19.46
N LEU A 114 5.71 -4.41 18.75
CA LEU A 114 6.75 -5.43 18.56
C LEU A 114 7.84 -5.33 19.63
N GLU A 115 8.12 -6.44 20.30
CA GLU A 115 9.30 -6.59 21.13
C GLU A 115 10.56 -6.73 20.26
N ASP A 116 11.67 -6.14 20.69
CA ASP A 116 12.93 -6.19 19.95
C ASP A 116 13.44 -7.62 19.72
N SER A 117 13.15 -8.52 20.65
CA SER A 117 13.49 -9.96 20.54
C SER A 117 12.74 -10.64 19.40
N VAL A 118 11.45 -10.35 19.23
CA VAL A 118 10.63 -10.92 18.15
C VAL A 118 11.19 -10.51 16.78
N VAL A 119 11.54 -9.23 16.63
CA VAL A 119 12.11 -8.75 15.37
C VAL A 119 13.51 -9.31 15.13
N ALA A 120 14.33 -9.45 16.18
CA ALA A 120 15.67 -10.01 16.09
C ALA A 120 15.64 -11.50 15.71
N ASP A 121 14.75 -12.28 16.32
CA ASP A 121 14.56 -13.70 16.02
C ASP A 121 14.05 -13.89 14.59
N ALA A 122 13.08 -13.09 14.15
CA ALA A 122 12.61 -13.12 12.77
C ALA A 122 13.74 -12.77 11.79
N ALA A 123 14.56 -11.75 12.08
CA ALA A 123 15.67 -11.35 11.22
C ALA A 123 16.79 -12.41 11.14
N ALA A 124 17.00 -13.16 12.22
CA ALA A 124 18.00 -14.25 12.23
C ALA A 124 17.56 -15.45 11.38
N ASN A 125 16.27 -15.64 11.17
CA ASN A 125 15.71 -16.82 10.51
C ASN A 125 15.16 -16.57 9.11
N ASN A 126 15.05 -15.31 8.67
CA ASN A 126 14.43 -14.95 7.39
C ASN A 126 15.34 -14.04 6.55
N ASP A 127 15.14 -14.08 5.24
CA ASP A 127 15.96 -13.39 4.25
C ASP A 127 15.39 -12.00 3.90
N ILE A 128 14.10 -11.81 4.08
CA ILE A 128 13.37 -10.56 3.80
C ILE A 128 12.19 -10.39 4.75
N ALA A 129 11.93 -9.13 5.13
CA ALA A 129 10.70 -8.75 5.80
C ALA A 129 9.72 -8.11 4.82
N ILE A 130 8.44 -8.49 4.92
CA ILE A 130 7.30 -7.79 4.32
C ILE A 130 6.51 -7.18 5.46
N VAL A 131 6.32 -5.86 5.43
CA VAL A 131 5.52 -5.12 6.40
C VAL A 131 4.27 -4.60 5.70
N VAL A 132 3.08 -4.95 6.19
CA VAL A 132 1.82 -4.49 5.58
C VAL A 132 1.15 -3.46 6.46
N VAL A 133 0.98 -2.25 5.91
CA VAL A 133 0.23 -1.16 6.53
C VAL A 133 -1.07 -0.97 5.76
N GLY A 134 -2.17 -0.82 6.47
CA GLY A 134 -3.47 -0.64 5.84
C GLY A 134 -4.24 0.57 6.31
N ARG A 135 -4.99 1.13 5.37
CA ARG A 135 -6.04 2.13 5.63
C ARG A 135 -7.27 1.73 4.84
N THR A 136 -8.40 1.71 5.52
CA THR A 136 -9.66 1.64 4.78
C THR A 136 -9.90 2.98 4.06
N ALA A 137 -10.89 3.02 3.19
CA ALA A 137 -11.41 4.23 2.60
C ALA A 137 -12.92 4.05 2.48
N GLY A 138 -13.69 5.10 2.42
CA GLY A 138 -15.11 4.89 2.33
C GLY A 138 -15.94 6.14 2.21
N GLU A 139 -17.18 5.88 1.89
CA GLU A 139 -18.23 6.86 1.81
C GLU A 139 -18.42 7.54 3.18
N ASP A 140 -18.57 8.85 3.19
CA ASP A 140 -18.71 9.68 4.40
C ASP A 140 -17.54 9.58 5.42
N GLN A 141 -16.36 9.16 4.95
CA GLN A 141 -15.14 9.15 5.75
C GLN A 141 -14.01 9.86 5.01
N ASP A 142 -13.66 11.04 5.50
CA ASP A 142 -12.60 11.86 4.94
C ASP A 142 -11.30 11.66 5.72
N ASN A 143 -10.16 11.76 5.05
CA ASN A 143 -8.85 11.78 5.69
C ASN A 143 -8.76 12.94 6.67
N THR A 144 -8.21 12.66 7.84
CA THR A 144 -7.84 13.67 8.83
C THR A 144 -6.32 13.66 9.04
N PRO A 145 -5.71 14.79 9.46
CA PRO A 145 -4.27 14.86 9.70
C PRO A 145 -3.84 14.13 10.99
N ASP A 146 -4.53 13.04 11.33
CA ASP A 146 -4.33 12.31 12.58
C ASP A 146 -3.60 10.99 12.36
N PRO A 147 -2.92 10.46 13.43
CA PRO A 147 -2.40 9.10 13.44
C PRO A 147 -3.50 8.06 13.17
N GLY A 148 -3.19 7.10 12.29
CA GLY A 148 -4.13 6.06 11.88
C GLY A 148 -5.06 6.45 10.73
N SER A 149 -5.12 7.73 10.35
CA SER A 149 -5.74 8.22 9.12
C SER A 149 -4.66 8.59 8.10
N TYR A 150 -4.35 9.87 7.94
CA TYR A 150 -3.29 10.31 7.03
C TYR A 150 -1.88 9.97 7.56
N LEU A 151 -1.64 10.09 8.86
CA LEU A 151 -0.35 9.77 9.46
C LEU A 151 -0.31 8.29 9.90
N LEU A 152 0.91 7.72 9.94
CA LEU A 152 1.11 6.46 10.65
C LEU A 152 0.83 6.63 12.15
N THR A 153 0.31 5.58 12.78
CA THR A 153 0.32 5.50 14.25
C THR A 153 1.76 5.36 14.75
N ASP A 154 1.99 5.66 16.03
CA ASP A 154 3.31 5.48 16.65
C ASP A 154 3.74 4.00 16.60
N THR A 155 2.80 3.07 16.80
CA THR A 155 3.08 1.62 16.72
C THR A 155 3.45 1.17 15.31
N GLU A 156 2.77 1.66 14.27
CA GLU A 156 3.11 1.35 12.88
C GLU A 156 4.49 1.91 12.51
N ARG A 157 4.79 3.14 12.94
CA ARG A 157 6.09 3.76 12.71
C ARG A 157 7.21 3.00 13.42
N ASP A 158 7.01 2.62 14.67
CA ASP A 158 7.95 1.83 15.47
C ASP A 158 8.19 0.47 14.84
N MET A 159 7.12 -0.23 14.40
CA MET A 159 7.21 -1.50 13.68
C MET A 159 8.10 -1.37 12.43
N ILE A 160 7.81 -0.40 11.54
CA ILE A 160 8.60 -0.21 10.32
C ILE A 160 10.06 0.11 10.66
N ALA A 161 10.30 0.99 11.64
CA ALA A 161 11.65 1.39 12.03
C ALA A 161 12.45 0.20 12.61
N LYS A 162 11.86 -0.57 13.52
CA LYS A 162 12.49 -1.77 14.11
C LYS A 162 12.83 -2.80 13.06
N VAL A 163 11.85 -3.14 12.21
CA VAL A 163 12.04 -4.14 11.15
C VAL A 163 13.10 -3.68 10.14
N SER A 164 13.02 -2.44 9.67
CA SER A 164 14.00 -1.89 8.72
C SER A 164 15.41 -1.81 9.29
N SER A 165 15.54 -1.66 10.61
CA SER A 165 16.86 -1.64 11.27
C SER A 165 17.53 -3.02 11.41
N LYS A 166 16.74 -4.10 11.37
CA LYS A 166 17.24 -5.48 11.58
C LYS A 166 17.36 -6.29 10.31
N PHE A 167 16.53 -6.01 9.31
CA PHE A 167 16.55 -6.72 8.04
C PHE A 167 17.32 -5.93 6.98
N ALA A 168 18.19 -6.60 6.24
CA ALA A 168 18.85 -6.00 5.08
C ALA A 168 17.87 -5.75 3.92
N ARG A 169 16.81 -6.54 3.83
CA ARG A 169 15.74 -6.43 2.83
C ARG A 169 14.40 -6.27 3.56
N THR A 170 13.80 -5.08 3.45
CA THR A 170 12.48 -4.78 4.02
C THR A 170 11.60 -4.14 2.96
N ALA A 171 10.50 -4.77 2.62
CA ALA A 171 9.49 -4.23 1.72
C ALA A 171 8.24 -3.82 2.51
N VAL A 172 7.85 -2.55 2.45
CA VAL A 172 6.61 -2.06 3.03
C VAL A 172 5.54 -2.00 1.95
N LEU A 173 4.43 -2.68 2.20
CA LEU A 173 3.26 -2.72 1.32
C LEU A 173 2.16 -1.84 1.90
N LEU A 174 1.61 -0.95 1.09
CA LEU A 174 0.53 -0.06 1.47
C LEU A 174 -0.79 -0.56 0.89
N ASN A 175 -1.55 -1.29 1.72
CA ASN A 175 -2.93 -1.69 1.43
C ASN A 175 -3.88 -0.54 1.80
N VAL A 176 -3.79 0.53 1.04
CA VAL A 176 -4.40 1.83 1.33
C VAL A 176 -5.19 2.30 0.11
N GLY A 177 -6.44 2.71 0.31
CA GLY A 177 -7.33 3.16 -0.76
C GLY A 177 -7.16 4.62 -1.18
N ASN A 178 -6.31 5.37 -0.47
CA ASN A 178 -6.04 6.79 -0.69
C ASN A 178 -4.54 7.08 -0.49
N ILE A 179 -4.14 8.36 -0.53
CA ILE A 179 -2.76 8.74 -0.18
C ILE A 179 -2.63 8.94 1.34
N ILE A 180 -1.45 8.66 1.87
CA ILE A 180 -1.06 8.92 3.27
C ILE A 180 0.26 9.68 3.32
N ASP A 181 0.61 10.19 4.52
CA ASP A 181 1.94 10.77 4.75
C ASP A 181 3.05 9.75 4.40
N MET A 182 4.02 10.17 3.65
CA MET A 182 5.12 9.31 3.20
C MET A 182 6.51 9.76 3.72
N LYS A 183 6.58 10.71 4.65
CA LYS A 183 7.84 11.18 5.24
C LYS A 183 8.59 10.06 5.97
N TRP A 184 7.87 9.13 6.55
CA TRP A 184 8.41 7.96 7.24
C TRP A 184 9.31 7.08 6.35
N VAL A 185 9.14 7.13 5.02
CA VAL A 185 10.00 6.36 4.10
C VAL A 185 11.46 6.78 4.24
N LYS A 186 11.72 8.07 4.43
CA LYS A 186 13.07 8.59 4.68
C LYS A 186 13.52 8.33 6.12
N GLU A 187 12.60 8.43 7.08
CA GLU A 187 12.89 8.29 8.50
C GLU A 187 13.20 6.85 8.89
N CYS A 188 12.35 5.90 8.49
CA CYS A 188 12.49 4.47 8.80
C CYS A 188 13.36 3.72 7.78
N ASN A 189 13.56 4.28 6.60
CA ASN A 189 14.42 3.81 5.53
C ASN A 189 14.22 2.32 5.14
N PRO A 190 13.00 1.82 4.88
CA PRO A 190 12.81 0.49 4.30
C PRO A 190 13.48 0.42 2.92
N SER A 191 13.94 -0.76 2.52
CA SER A 191 14.64 -0.93 1.24
C SER A 191 13.70 -0.99 0.03
N ALA A 192 12.41 -1.30 0.23
CA ALA A 192 11.39 -1.19 -0.81
C ALA A 192 10.06 -0.67 -0.23
N VAL A 193 9.29 0.03 -1.06
CA VAL A 193 7.93 0.52 -0.74
C VAL A 193 7.05 0.35 -1.96
N MET A 194 5.88 -0.23 -1.79
CA MET A 194 4.92 -0.47 -2.86
C MET A 194 3.50 -0.14 -2.40
N TYR A 195 2.78 0.70 -3.15
CA TYR A 195 1.33 0.82 -3.03
C TYR A 195 0.69 -0.39 -3.71
N VAL A 196 -0.13 -1.10 -2.96
CA VAL A 196 -0.88 -2.27 -3.46
C VAL A 196 -2.39 -2.02 -3.48
N TRP A 197 -2.81 -0.83 -3.06
CA TRP A 197 -4.18 -0.34 -3.05
C TRP A 197 -5.14 -1.31 -2.34
N GLN A 198 -6.39 -1.36 -2.82
CA GLN A 198 -7.45 -2.28 -2.40
C GLN A 198 -7.86 -3.11 -3.63
N GLY A 199 -7.17 -4.21 -3.85
CA GLY A 199 -7.19 -4.96 -5.11
C GLY A 199 -8.39 -5.91 -5.30
N GLY A 200 -9.43 -5.81 -4.46
CA GLY A 200 -10.63 -6.64 -4.61
C GLY A 200 -10.43 -8.09 -4.21
N GLN A 201 -11.25 -8.97 -4.81
CA GLN A 201 -11.31 -10.40 -4.49
C GLN A 201 -9.98 -11.13 -4.73
N GLU A 202 -9.24 -10.76 -5.78
CA GLU A 202 -7.97 -11.35 -6.19
C GLU A 202 -6.74 -10.50 -5.84
N GLY A 203 -6.93 -9.48 -5.00
CA GLY A 203 -5.89 -8.53 -4.69
C GLY A 203 -4.62 -9.15 -4.12
N GLY A 204 -4.75 -10.12 -3.22
CA GLY A 204 -3.60 -10.83 -2.66
C GLY A 204 -2.79 -11.59 -3.72
N HIS A 205 -3.45 -12.30 -4.63
CA HIS A 205 -2.78 -12.98 -5.74
C HIS A 205 -2.07 -11.97 -6.67
N GLY A 206 -2.75 -10.85 -7.02
CA GLY A 206 -2.14 -9.80 -7.85
C GLY A 206 -0.92 -9.18 -7.20
N VAL A 207 -0.98 -8.90 -5.89
CA VAL A 207 0.16 -8.40 -5.11
C VAL A 207 1.29 -9.43 -5.09
N CYS A 208 0.99 -10.71 -4.88
CA CYS A 208 1.99 -11.78 -4.88
C CYS A 208 2.67 -11.91 -6.27
N ASP A 209 1.92 -11.77 -7.37
CA ASP A 209 2.48 -11.75 -8.71
C ASP A 209 3.45 -10.58 -8.93
N ALA A 210 3.12 -9.39 -8.41
CA ALA A 210 4.04 -8.26 -8.44
C ALA A 210 5.26 -8.49 -7.54
N LEU A 211 5.09 -9.01 -6.32
CA LEU A 211 6.17 -9.28 -5.38
C LEU A 211 7.17 -10.33 -5.90
N THR A 212 6.69 -11.35 -6.61
CA THR A 212 7.54 -12.42 -7.17
C THR A 212 8.09 -12.09 -8.55
N GLY A 213 7.68 -10.97 -9.13
CA GLY A 213 8.10 -10.56 -10.48
C GLY A 213 7.47 -11.36 -11.61
N ARG A 214 6.45 -12.18 -11.34
CA ARG A 214 5.62 -12.79 -12.40
C ARG A 214 4.94 -11.72 -13.25
N VAL A 215 4.53 -10.64 -12.59
CA VAL A 215 4.05 -9.43 -13.25
C VAL A 215 4.95 -8.27 -12.81
N ASN A 216 5.46 -7.53 -13.76
CA ASN A 216 6.24 -6.33 -13.47
C ASN A 216 5.30 -5.22 -12.97
N PRO A 217 5.52 -4.61 -11.79
CA PRO A 217 4.69 -3.49 -11.34
C PRO A 217 4.81 -2.33 -12.33
N CYS A 218 3.69 -1.93 -12.89
CA CYS A 218 3.64 -0.84 -13.89
C CYS A 218 2.66 0.26 -13.54
N GLY A 219 1.99 0.14 -12.40
CA GLY A 219 1.12 1.17 -11.85
C GLY A 219 1.86 2.49 -11.65
N LYS A 220 1.09 3.59 -11.72
CA LYS A 220 1.56 4.94 -11.52
C LYS A 220 0.67 5.64 -10.51
N LEU A 221 1.26 6.51 -9.68
CA LEU A 221 0.48 7.32 -8.75
C LEU A 221 -0.57 8.14 -9.51
N THR A 222 -1.79 8.06 -9.05
CA THR A 222 -2.93 8.84 -9.54
C THR A 222 -3.00 10.22 -8.89
N ASP A 223 -2.15 10.47 -7.91
CA ASP A 223 -2.11 11.67 -7.10
C ASP A 223 -0.67 12.18 -6.94
N THR A 224 -0.53 13.49 -6.69
CA THR A 224 0.71 14.04 -6.15
C THR A 224 0.74 13.83 -4.65
N ILE A 225 1.79 13.25 -4.11
CA ILE A 225 2.01 13.14 -2.68
C ILE A 225 2.93 14.29 -2.24
N ALA A 226 2.38 15.21 -1.47
CA ALA A 226 3.12 16.33 -0.92
C ALA A 226 3.89 15.94 0.35
N TYR A 227 4.84 16.77 0.77
CA TYR A 227 5.56 16.61 2.03
C TYR A 227 4.65 16.76 3.25
N ASP A 228 3.63 17.62 3.17
CA ASP A 228 2.69 17.83 4.27
C ASP A 228 1.26 17.98 3.72
N ILE A 229 0.27 17.52 4.49
CA ILE A 229 -1.14 17.70 4.13
C ILE A 229 -1.52 19.17 3.98
N LYS A 230 -0.83 20.08 4.69
CA LYS A 230 -1.04 21.52 4.58
C LYS A 230 -0.54 22.12 3.27
N ASP A 231 0.24 21.37 2.50
CA ASP A 231 0.73 21.81 1.19
C ASP A 231 -0.35 21.71 0.09
N TYR A 232 -1.47 21.02 0.37
CA TYR A 232 -2.62 20.98 -0.53
C TYR A 232 -3.49 22.22 -0.33
N PRO A 233 -3.82 22.97 -1.41
CA PRO A 233 -4.57 24.24 -1.28
C PRO A 233 -5.94 24.12 -0.64
N SER A 234 -6.58 22.95 -0.79
CA SER A 234 -7.92 22.68 -0.24
C SER A 234 -7.90 22.41 1.27
N THR A 235 -6.77 22.08 1.88
CA THR A 235 -6.71 21.69 3.29
C THR A 235 -7.30 22.71 4.24
N GLU A 236 -7.09 24.00 3.97
CA GLU A 236 -7.57 25.09 4.85
C GLU A 236 -9.09 25.27 4.85
N ASN A 237 -9.77 24.84 3.79
CA ASN A 237 -11.23 25.04 3.65
C ASN A 237 -12.00 23.74 3.42
N PHE A 238 -11.36 22.60 3.58
CA PHE A 238 -11.99 21.29 3.49
C PHE A 238 -12.93 21.06 4.66
N GLY A 239 -14.11 20.50 4.38
CA GLY A 239 -15.08 20.14 5.41
C GLY A 239 -15.92 21.31 5.97
N ASP A 240 -15.93 22.50 5.35
CA ASP A 240 -16.83 23.58 5.76
C ASP A 240 -18.28 23.22 5.37
N GLU A 241 -19.15 23.02 6.36
CA GLU A 241 -20.54 22.63 6.18
C GLU A 241 -21.42 23.74 5.58
N ARG A 242 -20.95 24.99 5.62
CA ARG A 242 -21.75 26.16 5.22
C ARG A 242 -21.37 26.73 3.85
N LYS A 243 -20.08 26.61 3.51
CA LYS A 243 -19.54 27.24 2.30
C LYS A 243 -18.48 26.35 1.68
N ASN A 244 -18.55 26.17 0.38
CA ASN A 244 -17.52 25.51 -0.40
C ASN A 244 -16.84 26.54 -1.31
N TYR A 245 -15.53 26.63 -1.20
CA TYR A 245 -14.72 27.53 -2.00
C TYR A 245 -13.86 26.72 -2.97
N TYR A 246 -14.03 26.96 -4.26
CA TYR A 246 -13.19 26.36 -5.31
C TYR A 246 -11.81 27.06 -5.38
N LYS A 247 -11.02 26.95 -4.31
CA LYS A 247 -9.72 27.63 -4.20
C LYS A 247 -8.68 27.18 -5.23
N GLU A 248 -8.79 25.96 -5.66
CA GLU A 248 -7.85 25.36 -6.62
C GLU A 248 -8.22 25.72 -8.06
N ASP A 249 -9.46 26.09 -8.34
CA ASP A 249 -9.99 26.40 -9.67
C ASP A 249 -9.58 25.28 -10.67
N ILE A 250 -8.91 25.61 -11.76
CA ILE A 250 -8.38 24.62 -12.74
C ILE A 250 -7.10 23.93 -12.25
N TYR A 251 -6.48 24.42 -11.19
CA TYR A 251 -5.20 23.92 -10.66
C TYR A 251 -5.42 22.86 -9.58
N VAL A 252 -6.21 21.84 -9.89
CA VAL A 252 -6.46 20.72 -8.98
C VAL A 252 -5.30 19.72 -9.04
N GLY A 253 -4.85 19.24 -7.87
CA GLY A 253 -3.85 18.20 -7.74
C GLY A 253 -2.50 18.56 -8.37
N TYR A 254 -1.99 17.71 -9.26
CA TYR A 254 -0.67 17.91 -9.88
C TYR A 254 -0.53 19.24 -10.64
N ARG A 255 -1.63 19.79 -11.16
CA ARG A 255 -1.59 21.08 -11.86
C ARG A 255 -1.16 22.22 -10.95
N TYR A 256 -1.62 22.21 -9.69
CA TYR A 256 -1.19 23.17 -8.69
C TYR A 256 0.30 22.99 -8.38
N PHE A 257 0.72 21.77 -8.06
CA PHE A 257 2.10 21.51 -7.67
C PHE A 257 3.08 21.82 -8.79
N GLU A 258 2.79 21.40 -10.02
CA GLU A 258 3.65 21.69 -11.17
C GLU A 258 3.76 23.18 -11.51
N SER A 259 2.70 23.95 -11.23
CA SER A 259 2.67 25.38 -11.55
C SER A 259 3.24 26.27 -10.45
N PHE A 260 3.00 25.92 -9.17
CA PHE A 260 3.22 26.86 -8.06
C PHE A 260 4.02 26.31 -6.89
N ALA A 261 4.14 24.98 -6.74
CA ALA A 261 4.65 24.37 -5.50
C ALA A 261 5.47 23.09 -5.75
N LYS A 262 6.34 23.08 -6.75
CA LYS A 262 7.19 21.91 -7.09
C LYS A 262 8.09 21.46 -5.93
N ASP A 263 8.54 22.38 -5.11
CA ASP A 263 9.36 22.15 -3.94
C ASP A 263 8.61 21.45 -2.79
N LYS A 264 7.29 21.39 -2.87
CA LYS A 264 6.40 20.71 -1.91
C LYS A 264 6.11 19.25 -2.27
N VAL A 265 6.57 18.77 -3.41
CA VAL A 265 6.26 17.43 -3.92
C VAL A 265 7.25 16.41 -3.37
N LEU A 266 6.74 15.38 -2.69
CA LEU A 266 7.51 14.21 -2.28
C LEU A 266 7.51 13.13 -3.36
N TYR A 267 6.33 12.79 -3.90
CA TYR A 267 6.18 11.93 -5.08
C TYR A 267 5.25 12.61 -6.09
N PRO A 268 5.70 12.83 -7.32
CA PRO A 268 4.86 13.50 -8.34
C PRO A 268 3.75 12.55 -8.85
N PHE A 269 2.67 13.15 -9.34
CA PHE A 269 1.67 12.45 -10.14
C PHE A 269 2.34 11.64 -11.26
N GLY A 270 1.88 10.42 -11.47
CA GLY A 270 2.44 9.53 -12.49
C GLY A 270 3.76 8.85 -12.09
N PHE A 271 4.26 9.05 -10.87
CA PHE A 271 5.43 8.35 -10.37
C PHE A 271 5.16 6.86 -10.18
N GLY A 272 6.16 6.06 -10.48
CA GLY A 272 6.17 4.63 -10.26
C GLY A 272 7.40 4.03 -10.93
N LEU A 273 8.14 3.22 -10.17
CA LEU A 273 9.30 2.48 -10.63
C LEU A 273 8.86 1.18 -11.32
N SER A 274 9.82 0.48 -11.88
CA SER A 274 9.66 -0.83 -12.50
C SER A 274 10.86 -1.70 -12.13
N TYR A 275 10.74 -3.01 -12.24
CA TYR A 275 11.89 -3.91 -12.13
C TYR A 275 12.79 -3.83 -13.35
N THR A 276 12.28 -3.28 -14.46
CA THR A 276 13.01 -3.03 -15.70
C THR A 276 13.37 -1.55 -15.82
N ALA A 277 14.55 -1.27 -16.37
CA ALA A 277 14.93 0.08 -16.79
C ALA A 277 14.49 0.32 -18.24
N PHE A 278 14.02 1.53 -18.52
CA PHE A 278 13.60 1.96 -19.85
C PHE A 278 14.48 3.13 -20.28
N GLU A 279 14.93 3.09 -21.54
CA GLU A 279 15.54 4.23 -22.20
C GLU A 279 14.58 4.71 -23.28
N ILE A 280 14.18 5.99 -23.21
CA ILE A 280 13.31 6.62 -24.20
C ILE A 280 14.16 7.55 -25.05
N ALA A 281 14.30 7.24 -26.33
CA ALA A 281 14.94 8.11 -27.29
C ALA A 281 13.91 8.67 -28.27
N SER A 282 14.01 9.95 -28.60
CA SER A 282 13.22 10.56 -29.65
C SER A 282 14.10 10.87 -30.85
N ALA A 283 13.63 10.53 -32.06
CA ALA A 283 14.25 10.94 -33.30
C ALA A 283 13.31 11.90 -34.03
N ILE A 284 13.82 13.08 -34.39
CA ILE A 284 13.10 13.99 -35.27
C ILE A 284 13.45 13.57 -36.69
N THR A 285 12.46 13.08 -37.42
CA THR A 285 12.59 12.84 -38.87
C THR A 285 12.02 14.04 -39.60
N ASP A 286 12.84 14.70 -40.39
CA ASP A 286 12.33 15.70 -41.34
C ASP A 286 11.41 14.99 -42.34
N VAL A 287 10.11 15.21 -42.18
CA VAL A 287 9.13 14.87 -43.22
C VAL A 287 9.22 15.97 -44.23
N THR A 288 10.00 15.76 -45.24
CA THR A 288 9.89 16.58 -46.47
C THR A 288 8.62 16.15 -47.18
N GLU A 289 7.68 17.08 -47.33
CA GLU A 289 6.49 16.91 -48.18
C GLU A 289 6.87 16.59 -49.63
#